data_0ea42a8f05e251715a1f356656819c45
#
_entry.id   0ea42a8f05e251715a1f356656819c45
#
_cell.length_a   1.000
_cell.length_b   1.000
_cell.length_c   1.000
_cell.angle_alpha   90.00
_cell.angle_beta   90.00
_cell.angle_gamma   90.00
#
_symmetry.space_group_name_H-M   'P 1'
#
loop_
_entity.id
_entity.type
_entity.pdbx_description
1 polymer ?
#
loop_
_entity_poly.entity_id
_entity_poly.type
_entity_poly.pdbx_seq_one_letter_code
_entity_poly.pdbx_strand_id
1 'polypeptide(L)'
;MDEDDEMDMDTLISRARRRGGPGGVKKLRANLDDDSLSTSIVTPGEIVTQDPQWMRGHGTYIPPTTASGALSVAGAPTTTIISTLAGTLTKTNKLLSISPLATRYTPQIGDLVLGRIHSVQTKRWLVDITSTSLAVLLLSSINLPGGILRRRTAADELQIRGFFSEGDLLVAEVQSLMGPEGGVASLHTRSLRYGKLRNGTLVVVGGGGVVRGRRHVWTVTTAAGGEVDIVAGVNGWIWIAKSTSNGPGGGSEKAGGDGKVGLSITRLEEESSEGIYSSVNEHISPATRREIARLAQCVRAMVRWNVPVDEAGLNAVYEASVNEELEAMGEEMEVDGEGPAVHGGGGSAYWVDGERGRKVVEMGLRALGRK
;
A
#
# COMPACT_ATOMS: atom_id res chain seq x y z
N MET A 1 -60.92 10.99 17.35
CA MET A 1 -61.64 9.79 16.84
C MET A 1 -60.83 9.42 15.60
N ASP A 2 -59.67 8.90 15.91
CA ASP A 2 -58.63 8.60 14.96
C ASP A 2 -58.57 7.08 14.82
N GLU A 3 -58.98 6.56 13.68
CA GLU A 3 -58.90 5.14 13.34
C GLU A 3 -57.52 4.88 12.78
N ASP A 4 -56.71 4.16 13.56
CA ASP A 4 -55.40 3.62 13.19
C ASP A 4 -55.59 2.55 12.13
N ASP A 5 -55.16 2.82 10.89
CA ASP A 5 -55.04 1.86 9.81
C ASP A 5 -53.82 0.97 10.07
N GLU A 6 -53.96 -0.07 10.89
CA GLU A 6 -53.04 -1.19 10.97
C GLU A 6 -53.11 -1.99 9.66
N MET A 7 -52.17 -1.69 8.74
CA MET A 7 -52.07 -2.40 7.49
C MET A 7 -51.39 -3.77 7.73
N ASP A 8 -52.22 -4.80 7.68
CA ASP A 8 -51.91 -6.20 7.96
C ASP A 8 -50.75 -6.73 7.11
N MET A 9 -49.73 -7.28 7.78
CA MET A 9 -48.49 -7.84 7.19
C MET A 9 -48.78 -8.90 6.12
N ASP A 10 -49.87 -9.64 6.25
CA ASP A 10 -50.28 -10.65 5.28
C ASP A 10 -50.72 -10.05 3.95
N THR A 11 -51.21 -8.83 3.96
CA THR A 11 -51.60 -8.09 2.75
C THR A 11 -50.39 -7.65 1.96
N LEU A 12 -49.26 -7.33 2.62
CA LEU A 12 -48.00 -7.00 1.99
C LEU A 12 -47.33 -8.24 1.37
N ILE A 13 -47.39 -9.37 2.06
CA ILE A 13 -46.81 -10.65 1.57
C ILE A 13 -47.62 -11.17 0.36
N SER A 14 -48.93 -11.02 0.35
CA SER A 14 -49.78 -11.43 -0.78
C SER A 14 -49.57 -10.55 -2.02
N ARG A 15 -49.25 -9.27 -1.83
CA ARG A 15 -48.94 -8.31 -2.92
C ARG A 15 -47.59 -8.56 -3.52
N ALA A 16 -46.60 -9.03 -2.74
CA ALA A 16 -45.26 -9.45 -3.23
C ALA A 16 -45.34 -10.74 -4.05
N ARG A 17 -46.20 -11.71 -3.67
CA ARG A 17 -46.37 -12.99 -4.41
C ARG A 17 -47.06 -12.86 -5.76
N ARG A 18 -47.85 -11.83 -6.02
CA ARG A 18 -48.56 -11.62 -7.31
C ARG A 18 -47.71 -10.96 -8.40
N ARG A 19 -46.43 -10.55 -8.11
CA ARG A 19 -45.51 -9.99 -9.08
C ARG A 19 -44.47 -10.97 -9.62
N GLY A 20 -44.49 -12.23 -9.20
CA GLY A 20 -43.61 -13.30 -9.63
C GLY A 20 -44.20 -14.14 -10.76
N GLY A 21 -44.34 -13.62 -11.94
CA GLY A 21 -44.55 -14.42 -13.18
C GLY A 21 -43.20 -15.01 -13.64
N PRO A 22 -43.19 -16.21 -14.25
CA PRO A 22 -41.96 -16.83 -14.79
C PRO A 22 -41.51 -16.04 -16.02
N GLY A 23 -40.61 -15.08 -15.87
CA GLY A 23 -40.14 -14.28 -17.01
C GLY A 23 -39.55 -12.93 -16.65
N GLY A 24 -38.89 -12.80 -15.51
CA GLY A 24 -38.41 -11.52 -15.06
C GLY A 24 -36.96 -11.48 -14.57
N VAL A 25 -36.03 -12.14 -15.26
CA VAL A 25 -34.63 -11.68 -15.25
C VAL A 25 -34.57 -10.46 -16.18
N LYS A 26 -35.28 -9.42 -15.80
CA LYS A 26 -35.29 -8.15 -16.54
C LYS A 26 -34.56 -7.09 -15.73
N LYS A 27 -33.39 -6.74 -16.32
CA LYS A 27 -32.85 -5.38 -16.28
C LYS A 27 -32.34 -4.87 -14.93
N LEU A 28 -31.23 -5.40 -14.47
CA LEU A 28 -30.14 -4.54 -14.03
C LEU A 28 -29.17 -4.33 -15.21
N ARG A 29 -29.72 -3.98 -16.35
CA ARG A 29 -28.97 -3.35 -17.43
C ARG A 29 -29.01 -1.86 -17.19
N ALA A 30 -28.26 -1.41 -16.21
CA ALA A 30 -27.83 -0.02 -16.18
C ALA A 30 -26.90 0.19 -17.36
N ASN A 31 -27.19 1.17 -18.13
CA ASN A 31 -26.46 1.68 -19.27
C ASN A 31 -24.96 1.62 -19.06
N LEU A 32 -24.27 0.79 -19.86
CA LEU A 32 -22.82 0.66 -19.87
C LEU A 32 -22.13 1.86 -20.54
N ASP A 33 -22.89 2.91 -20.85
CA ASP A 33 -22.44 4.11 -21.57
C ASP A 33 -22.18 5.31 -20.65
N ASP A 34 -22.32 5.14 -19.32
CA ASP A 34 -22.00 6.21 -18.38
C ASP A 34 -20.58 6.00 -17.85
N ASP A 35 -19.70 6.91 -18.21
CA ASP A 35 -18.30 7.06 -17.79
C ASP A 35 -18.17 7.39 -16.28
N SER A 36 -19.25 7.32 -15.54
CA SER A 36 -19.23 7.39 -14.08
C SER A 36 -18.73 6.05 -13.53
N LEU A 37 -17.55 6.08 -12.98
CA LEU A 37 -16.81 5.12 -12.17
C LEU A 37 -17.63 4.33 -11.13
N SER A 38 -18.72 3.71 -11.50
CA SER A 38 -19.34 2.69 -10.66
C SER A 38 -18.52 1.41 -10.80
N THR A 39 -17.60 1.21 -9.89
CA THR A 39 -16.89 -0.06 -9.67
C THR A 39 -17.94 -1.13 -9.40
N SER A 40 -18.47 -1.75 -10.45
CA SER A 40 -19.44 -2.84 -10.28
C SER A 40 -18.70 -4.04 -9.71
N ILE A 41 -19.12 -4.49 -8.53
CA ILE A 41 -18.66 -5.74 -7.95
C ILE A 41 -19.45 -6.85 -8.63
N VAL A 42 -18.74 -7.83 -9.17
CA VAL A 42 -19.33 -9.00 -9.83
C VAL A 42 -19.06 -10.26 -9.02
N THR A 43 -20.00 -11.20 -9.10
CA THR A 43 -19.91 -12.49 -8.40
C THR A 43 -19.60 -13.63 -9.39
N PRO A 44 -19.01 -14.75 -8.93
CA PRO A 44 -18.76 -15.91 -9.80
C PRO A 44 -20.06 -16.44 -10.41
N GLY A 45 -20.05 -16.70 -11.71
CA GLY A 45 -21.23 -17.15 -12.48
C GLY A 45 -22.12 -16.02 -12.99
N GLU A 46 -21.87 -14.78 -12.64
CA GLU A 46 -22.63 -13.62 -13.13
C GLU A 46 -22.26 -13.30 -14.58
N ILE A 47 -23.28 -12.97 -15.38
CA ILE A 47 -23.09 -12.56 -16.77
C ILE A 47 -22.63 -11.10 -16.79
N VAL A 48 -21.38 -10.88 -17.20
CA VAL A 48 -20.76 -9.54 -17.29
C VAL A 48 -21.30 -8.78 -18.50
N THR A 49 -21.27 -9.41 -19.70
CA THR A 49 -21.79 -8.83 -20.95
C THR A 49 -22.14 -9.91 -21.95
N GLN A 50 -22.99 -9.54 -22.90
CA GLN A 50 -23.36 -10.36 -24.06
C GLN A 50 -22.95 -9.71 -25.38
N ASP A 51 -22.32 -8.55 -25.33
CA ASP A 51 -21.94 -7.80 -26.51
C ASP A 51 -20.68 -8.38 -27.16
N PRO A 52 -20.69 -8.66 -28.47
CA PRO A 52 -19.58 -9.25 -29.20
C PRO A 52 -18.35 -8.33 -29.33
N GLN A 53 -18.49 -7.07 -28.98
CA GLN A 53 -17.38 -6.08 -29.07
C GLN A 53 -16.34 -6.27 -27.96
N TRP A 54 -16.72 -6.91 -26.85
CA TRP A 54 -15.86 -7.10 -25.70
C TRP A 54 -15.10 -8.41 -25.79
N MET A 55 -13.84 -8.37 -25.40
CA MET A 55 -12.96 -9.52 -25.29
C MET A 55 -12.85 -9.99 -23.84
N ARG A 56 -12.72 -11.30 -23.66
CA ARG A 56 -12.48 -11.90 -22.34
C ARG A 56 -11.10 -11.57 -21.85
N GLY A 57 -10.99 -11.12 -20.59
CA GLY A 57 -9.74 -10.94 -19.85
C GLY A 57 -9.61 -11.89 -18.67
N HIS A 58 -8.70 -11.57 -17.76
CA HIS A 58 -8.52 -12.39 -16.55
C HIS A 58 -9.79 -12.40 -15.69
N GLY A 59 -10.09 -13.56 -15.10
CA GLY A 59 -11.28 -13.74 -14.26
C GLY A 59 -12.59 -13.84 -15.00
N THR A 60 -12.56 -13.99 -16.33
CA THR A 60 -13.76 -14.19 -17.18
C THR A 60 -13.62 -15.42 -18.08
N TYR A 61 -14.73 -16.03 -18.46
CA TYR A 61 -14.73 -17.09 -19.45
C TYR A 61 -15.95 -16.98 -20.38
N ILE A 62 -15.84 -17.59 -21.54
CA ILE A 62 -16.93 -17.77 -22.49
C ILE A 62 -17.28 -19.25 -22.48
N PRO A 63 -18.53 -19.65 -22.15
CA PRO A 63 -18.92 -21.04 -22.14
C PRO A 63 -18.76 -21.64 -23.52
N PRO A 64 -18.21 -22.89 -23.64
CA PRO A 64 -18.09 -23.56 -24.92
C PRO A 64 -19.49 -23.85 -25.47
N THR A 65 -19.72 -23.52 -26.72
CA THR A 65 -20.92 -23.90 -27.47
C THR A 65 -20.79 -25.39 -27.83
N THR A 66 -21.18 -26.29 -26.92
CA THR A 66 -21.23 -27.71 -27.25
C THR A 66 -22.49 -27.97 -28.03
N ALA A 67 -22.30 -28.52 -29.23
CA ALA A 67 -23.37 -28.98 -30.13
C ALA A 67 -24.16 -30.20 -29.58
N SER A 68 -23.88 -30.67 -28.40
CA SER A 68 -24.59 -31.82 -27.77
C SER A 68 -24.96 -31.48 -26.32
N GLY A 69 -26.21 -31.17 -26.15
CA GLY A 69 -26.99 -30.88 -25.00
C GLY A 69 -26.51 -31.31 -23.64
N ALA A 70 -26.51 -30.41 -22.75
CA ALA A 70 -26.92 -30.40 -21.36
C ALA A 70 -26.09 -29.42 -20.57
N LEU A 71 -26.22 -28.16 -20.77
CA LEU A 71 -25.91 -26.99 -19.96
C LEU A 71 -25.76 -25.71 -20.81
N SER A 72 -26.22 -25.75 -22.07
CA SER A 72 -26.48 -24.51 -22.77
C SER A 72 -27.77 -23.95 -22.17
N VAL A 73 -27.70 -22.79 -21.55
CA VAL A 73 -28.87 -21.93 -21.39
C VAL A 73 -29.34 -21.71 -22.81
N ALA A 74 -30.39 -22.44 -23.25
CA ALA A 74 -30.90 -22.41 -24.61
C ALA A 74 -31.22 -20.96 -24.99
N GLY A 75 -30.48 -20.41 -25.98
CA GLY A 75 -30.64 -19.05 -26.44
C GLY A 75 -29.59 -18.03 -25.99
N ALA A 76 -28.55 -18.43 -25.24
CA ALA A 76 -27.45 -17.51 -24.95
C ALA A 76 -26.61 -17.28 -26.21
N PRO A 77 -26.36 -16.01 -26.62
CA PRO A 77 -25.47 -15.71 -27.74
C PRO A 77 -24.07 -16.25 -27.43
N THR A 78 -23.36 -16.71 -28.45
CA THR A 78 -22.01 -17.32 -28.39
C THR A 78 -20.93 -16.41 -27.81
N THR A 79 -21.27 -15.19 -27.43
CA THR A 79 -20.40 -14.12 -26.95
C THR A 79 -20.66 -13.75 -25.49
N THR A 80 -21.41 -14.58 -24.73
CA THR A 80 -21.67 -14.31 -23.32
C THR A 80 -20.39 -14.46 -22.50
N ILE A 81 -19.93 -13.35 -21.91
CA ILE A 81 -18.78 -13.33 -20.99
C ILE A 81 -19.31 -13.47 -19.56
N ILE A 82 -18.83 -14.49 -18.85
CA ILE A 82 -19.23 -14.86 -17.49
C ILE A 82 -18.04 -14.64 -16.55
N SER A 83 -18.33 -14.14 -15.35
CA SER A 83 -17.33 -14.00 -14.28
C SER A 83 -16.98 -15.36 -13.66
N THR A 84 -15.69 -15.61 -13.45
CA THR A 84 -15.18 -16.77 -12.69
C THR A 84 -14.76 -16.42 -11.28
N LEU A 85 -14.53 -15.13 -10.99
CA LEU A 85 -14.04 -14.63 -9.72
C LEU A 85 -14.98 -13.57 -9.16
N ALA A 86 -14.99 -13.44 -7.82
CA ALA A 86 -15.60 -12.29 -7.17
C ALA A 86 -14.59 -11.13 -7.15
N GLY A 87 -15.03 -9.96 -7.58
CA GLY A 87 -14.15 -8.80 -7.64
C GLY A 87 -14.76 -7.61 -8.34
N THR A 88 -13.95 -6.61 -8.61
CA THR A 88 -14.32 -5.40 -9.33
C THR A 88 -14.06 -5.58 -10.83
N LEU A 89 -15.04 -5.17 -11.63
CA LEU A 89 -14.90 -5.20 -13.09
C LEU A 89 -14.01 -4.05 -13.56
N THR A 90 -12.94 -4.38 -14.27
CA THR A 90 -12.04 -3.42 -14.91
C THR A 90 -12.16 -3.51 -16.41
N LYS A 91 -12.31 -2.35 -17.06
CA LYS A 91 -12.41 -2.21 -18.52
C LYS A 91 -11.11 -1.56 -19.01
N THR A 92 -10.39 -2.26 -19.85
CA THR A 92 -9.18 -1.72 -20.50
C THR A 92 -9.33 -1.86 -21.99
N ASN A 93 -9.57 -0.74 -22.67
CA ASN A 93 -9.97 -0.74 -24.10
C ASN A 93 -11.21 -1.64 -24.28
N LYS A 94 -11.09 -2.73 -25.04
CA LYS A 94 -12.17 -3.72 -25.27
C LYS A 94 -12.03 -4.98 -24.44
N LEU A 95 -11.10 -5.03 -23.47
CA LEU A 95 -10.85 -6.18 -22.61
C LEU A 95 -11.58 -6.01 -21.28
N LEU A 96 -12.36 -7.00 -20.89
CA LEU A 96 -13.03 -7.08 -19.59
C LEU A 96 -12.26 -8.03 -18.68
N SER A 97 -11.72 -7.49 -17.59
CA SER A 97 -11.01 -8.27 -16.58
C SER A 97 -11.65 -8.06 -15.20
N ILE A 98 -11.53 -9.05 -14.33
CA ILE A 98 -12.02 -8.96 -12.96
C ILE A 98 -10.81 -8.93 -12.04
N SER A 99 -10.72 -7.85 -11.25
CA SER A 99 -9.73 -7.72 -10.19
C SER A 99 -10.32 -8.26 -8.90
N PRO A 100 -9.74 -9.32 -8.29
CA PRO A 100 -10.21 -9.84 -7.01
C PRO A 100 -10.16 -8.78 -5.90
N LEU A 101 -11.09 -8.83 -4.95
CA LEU A 101 -11.21 -7.84 -3.87
C LEU A 101 -10.04 -7.88 -2.88
N ALA A 102 -9.50 -9.05 -2.60
CA ALA A 102 -8.35 -9.21 -1.71
C ALA A 102 -7.37 -10.21 -2.31
N THR A 103 -6.18 -9.74 -2.67
CA THR A 103 -5.11 -10.57 -3.22
C THR A 103 -3.79 -10.28 -2.53
N ARG A 104 -2.88 -11.25 -2.61
CA ARG A 104 -1.48 -10.99 -2.32
C ARG A 104 -0.91 -9.99 -3.32
N TYR A 105 0.15 -9.33 -2.92
CA TYR A 105 0.88 -8.43 -3.80
C TYR A 105 1.36 -9.20 -5.06
N THR A 106 1.04 -8.67 -6.21
CA THR A 106 1.54 -9.15 -7.50
C THR A 106 2.56 -8.14 -8.03
N PRO A 107 3.84 -8.54 -8.14
CA PRO A 107 4.90 -7.62 -8.55
C PRO A 107 4.71 -7.18 -10.01
N GLN A 108 4.99 -5.90 -10.25
CA GLN A 108 5.08 -5.31 -11.58
C GLN A 108 6.46 -4.67 -11.76
N ILE A 109 6.93 -4.60 -13.00
CA ILE A 109 8.22 -3.98 -13.32
C ILE A 109 8.15 -2.48 -12.99
N GLY A 110 9.15 -1.99 -12.24
CA GLY A 110 9.19 -0.61 -11.77
C GLY A 110 8.53 -0.36 -10.41
N ASP A 111 7.92 -1.37 -9.77
CA ASP A 111 7.37 -1.22 -8.43
C ASP A 111 8.50 -1.05 -7.40
N LEU A 112 8.35 -0.04 -6.53
CA LEU A 112 9.17 0.08 -5.33
C LEU A 112 8.59 -0.83 -4.25
N VAL A 113 9.42 -1.74 -3.74
CA VAL A 113 9.02 -2.71 -2.72
C VAL A 113 9.96 -2.70 -1.53
N LEU A 114 9.39 -2.92 -0.37
CA LEU A 114 10.17 -3.26 0.82
C LEU A 114 10.21 -4.78 0.94
N GLY A 115 11.38 -5.31 1.25
CA GLY A 115 11.55 -6.74 1.41
C GLY A 115 12.35 -7.10 2.65
N ARG A 116 12.17 -8.35 3.08
CA ARG A 116 12.98 -8.95 4.14
C ARG A 116 13.82 -10.06 3.54
N ILE A 117 15.11 -10.06 3.84
CA ILE A 117 15.99 -11.15 3.44
C ILE A 117 15.53 -12.44 4.12
N HIS A 118 15.10 -13.40 3.31
CA HIS A 118 14.68 -14.71 3.77
C HIS A 118 15.85 -15.67 3.90
N SER A 119 16.70 -15.73 2.88
CA SER A 119 17.89 -16.57 2.89
C SER A 119 18.99 -16.02 1.97
N VAL A 120 20.24 -16.32 2.33
CA VAL A 120 21.43 -15.92 1.60
C VAL A 120 21.99 -17.12 0.86
N GLN A 121 22.19 -17.00 -0.46
CA GLN A 121 22.80 -17.98 -1.34
C GLN A 121 24.14 -17.46 -1.90
N THR A 122 24.87 -18.26 -2.62
CA THR A 122 26.24 -17.95 -3.05
C THR A 122 26.37 -16.64 -3.84
N LYS A 123 25.40 -16.30 -4.68
CA LYS A 123 25.45 -15.10 -5.57
C LYS A 123 24.18 -14.29 -5.56
N ARG A 124 23.25 -14.62 -4.66
CA ARG A 124 21.92 -14.00 -4.59
C ARG A 124 21.32 -14.12 -3.20
N TRP A 125 20.38 -13.24 -2.94
CA TRP A 125 19.49 -13.31 -1.80
C TRP A 125 18.08 -13.66 -2.25
N LEU A 126 17.39 -14.45 -1.45
CA LEU A 126 15.95 -14.63 -1.56
C LEU A 126 15.28 -13.63 -0.61
N VAL A 127 14.35 -12.87 -1.15
CA VAL A 127 13.71 -11.75 -0.45
C VAL A 127 12.21 -12.00 -0.39
N ASP A 128 11.65 -11.92 0.79
CA ASP A 128 10.21 -11.93 0.99
C ASP A 128 9.66 -10.51 0.76
N ILE A 129 8.81 -10.37 -0.24
CA ILE A 129 8.10 -9.15 -0.61
C ILE A 129 6.59 -9.29 -0.48
N THR A 130 6.10 -10.30 0.29
CA THR A 130 4.68 -10.65 0.44
C THR A 130 3.98 -11.09 -0.85
N SER A 131 4.74 -11.49 -1.86
CA SER A 131 4.22 -12.07 -3.10
C SER A 131 3.95 -13.58 -2.95
N THR A 132 3.46 -14.22 -4.02
CA THR A 132 3.25 -15.68 -4.06
C THR A 132 4.55 -16.47 -3.99
N SER A 133 5.64 -15.90 -4.53
CA SER A 133 6.99 -16.47 -4.53
C SER A 133 8.00 -15.50 -3.96
N LEU A 134 9.11 -16.03 -3.43
CA LEU A 134 10.23 -15.20 -2.99
C LEU A 134 10.87 -14.50 -4.19
N ALA A 135 11.17 -13.22 -4.03
CA ALA A 135 11.91 -12.45 -5.02
C ALA A 135 13.41 -12.76 -4.96
N VAL A 136 14.11 -12.51 -6.04
CA VAL A 136 15.56 -12.74 -6.17
C VAL A 136 16.27 -11.39 -6.28
N LEU A 137 17.24 -11.15 -5.40
CA LEU A 137 18.18 -10.05 -5.49
C LEU A 137 19.56 -10.63 -5.84
N LEU A 138 20.08 -10.29 -7.02
CA LEU A 138 21.39 -10.76 -7.44
C LEU A 138 22.50 -9.87 -6.90
N LEU A 139 23.66 -10.43 -6.56
CA LEU A 139 24.88 -9.67 -6.23
C LEU A 139 25.26 -8.70 -7.35
N SER A 140 24.82 -8.99 -8.59
CA SER A 140 25.00 -8.10 -9.74
C SER A 140 24.06 -6.89 -9.74
N SER A 141 23.04 -6.90 -8.97
CA SER A 141 21.99 -5.89 -8.99
C SER A 141 22.08 -4.92 -7.80
N ILE A 142 23.12 -5.03 -6.98
CA ILE A 142 23.41 -4.11 -5.89
C ILE A 142 24.59 -3.19 -6.22
N ASN A 143 24.67 -2.05 -5.54
CA ASN A 143 25.84 -1.18 -5.56
C ASN A 143 26.84 -1.69 -4.52
N LEU A 144 28.06 -1.97 -4.95
CA LEU A 144 29.13 -2.41 -4.05
C LEU A 144 29.78 -1.20 -3.38
N PRO A 145 30.19 -1.28 -2.11
CA PRO A 145 31.01 -0.27 -1.47
C PRO A 145 32.29 -0.03 -2.27
N GLY A 146 32.72 1.21 -2.42
CA GLY A 146 33.90 1.57 -3.20
C GLY A 146 33.62 2.07 -4.62
N GLY A 147 32.37 2.46 -4.90
CA GLY A 147 31.97 3.17 -6.12
C GLY A 147 31.22 2.34 -7.14
N ILE A 148 30.46 3.04 -7.99
CA ILE A 148 29.54 2.47 -8.99
C ILE A 148 30.29 1.63 -10.06
N LEU A 149 31.57 1.92 -10.31
CA LEU A 149 32.40 1.25 -11.32
C LEU A 149 33.22 0.09 -10.77
N ARG A 150 33.17 -0.21 -9.48
CA ARG A 150 33.91 -1.30 -8.89
C ARG A 150 33.48 -2.64 -9.47
N ARG A 151 34.47 -3.41 -9.98
CA ARG A 151 34.22 -4.78 -10.42
C ARG A 151 34.09 -5.71 -9.23
N ARG A 152 33.14 -6.65 -9.32
CA ARG A 152 32.98 -7.71 -8.33
C ARG A 152 34.14 -8.63 -8.29
N THR A 153 34.52 -9.06 -7.11
CA THR A 153 35.58 -10.00 -6.85
C THR A 153 35.06 -11.27 -6.20
N ALA A 154 35.84 -12.34 -6.23
CA ALA A 154 35.51 -13.57 -5.50
C ALA A 154 35.37 -13.33 -3.98
N ALA A 155 36.08 -12.35 -3.45
CA ALA A 155 35.94 -11.95 -2.04
C ALA A 155 34.54 -11.42 -1.71
N ASP A 156 33.92 -10.66 -2.63
CA ASP A 156 32.55 -10.14 -2.43
C ASP A 156 31.52 -11.29 -2.39
N GLU A 157 31.76 -12.36 -3.16
CA GLU A 157 30.90 -13.57 -3.12
C GLU A 157 31.04 -14.31 -1.78
N LEU A 158 32.22 -14.35 -1.20
CA LEU A 158 32.46 -14.97 0.11
C LEU A 158 31.90 -14.12 1.25
N GLN A 159 31.94 -12.81 1.12
CA GLN A 159 31.45 -11.85 2.12
C GLN A 159 30.02 -11.36 1.87
N ILE A 160 29.22 -12.12 1.15
CA ILE A 160 27.86 -11.74 0.72
C ILE A 160 26.96 -11.34 1.90
N ARG A 161 27.13 -11.95 3.09
CA ARG A 161 26.43 -11.60 4.32
C ARG A 161 26.86 -10.26 4.92
N GLY A 162 28.00 -9.71 4.50
CA GLY A 162 28.42 -8.37 4.89
C GLY A 162 27.55 -7.27 4.28
N PHE A 163 26.90 -7.55 3.14
CA PHE A 163 25.95 -6.62 2.54
C PHE A 163 24.58 -6.77 3.17
N PHE A 164 23.98 -7.95 3.05
CA PHE A 164 22.68 -8.26 3.64
C PHE A 164 22.71 -9.61 4.32
N SER A 165 22.24 -9.65 5.56
CA SER A 165 22.06 -10.86 6.37
C SER A 165 20.60 -11.29 6.37
N GLU A 166 20.34 -12.53 6.77
CA GLU A 166 18.99 -13.03 6.97
C GLU A 166 18.23 -12.16 7.99
N GLY A 167 17.00 -11.79 7.66
CA GLY A 167 16.16 -10.93 8.52
C GLY A 167 16.28 -9.43 8.26
N ASP A 168 17.32 -8.98 7.54
CA ASP A 168 17.47 -7.58 7.18
C ASP A 168 16.31 -7.09 6.30
N LEU A 169 15.91 -5.85 6.53
CA LEU A 169 14.93 -5.14 5.71
C LEU A 169 15.66 -4.27 4.69
N LEU A 170 15.12 -4.23 3.48
CA LEU A 170 15.67 -3.45 2.39
C LEU A 170 14.58 -2.79 1.55
N VAL A 171 14.95 -1.71 0.87
CA VAL A 171 14.17 -1.10 -0.22
C VAL A 171 14.81 -1.53 -1.54
N ALA A 172 13.98 -2.00 -2.46
CA ALA A 172 14.40 -2.39 -3.80
C ALA A 172 13.31 -2.06 -4.81
N GLU A 173 13.70 -2.06 -6.07
CA GLU A 173 12.79 -1.90 -7.20
C GLU A 173 12.75 -3.20 -8.01
N VAL A 174 11.58 -3.54 -8.53
CA VAL A 174 11.38 -4.71 -9.38
C VAL A 174 11.94 -4.43 -10.78
N GLN A 175 13.02 -5.12 -11.14
CA GLN A 175 13.70 -4.96 -12.43
C GLN A 175 13.03 -5.77 -13.55
N SER A 176 12.71 -7.02 -13.26
CA SER A 176 12.12 -7.95 -14.22
C SER A 176 11.35 -9.06 -13.52
N LEU A 177 10.48 -9.70 -14.27
CA LEU A 177 9.75 -10.88 -13.82
C LEU A 177 10.31 -12.11 -14.53
N MET A 178 10.62 -13.15 -13.77
CA MET A 178 11.22 -14.39 -14.25
C MET A 178 10.29 -15.58 -14.05
N GLY A 179 10.51 -16.64 -14.80
CA GLY A 179 9.72 -17.86 -14.76
C GLY A 179 8.63 -17.91 -15.83
N PRO A 180 8.04 -19.09 -16.06
CA PRO A 180 7.10 -19.33 -17.17
C PRO A 180 5.81 -18.49 -17.07
N GLU A 181 5.44 -18.06 -15.87
CA GLU A 181 4.26 -17.20 -15.63
C GLU A 181 4.63 -15.82 -15.06
N GLY A 182 5.92 -15.43 -15.10
CA GLY A 182 6.37 -14.17 -14.53
C GLY A 182 6.24 -14.09 -13.01
N GLY A 183 6.17 -15.25 -12.32
CA GLY A 183 5.86 -15.32 -10.90
C GLY A 183 6.99 -14.93 -9.95
N VAL A 184 8.25 -14.89 -10.40
CA VAL A 184 9.43 -14.57 -9.59
C VAL A 184 9.95 -13.19 -9.96
N ALA A 185 9.90 -12.26 -9.02
CA ALA A 185 10.44 -10.92 -9.21
C ALA A 185 11.97 -10.91 -9.05
N SER A 186 12.67 -10.30 -10.00
CA SER A 186 14.08 -9.92 -9.86
C SER A 186 14.15 -8.49 -9.37
N LEU A 187 14.89 -8.26 -8.29
CA LEU A 187 15.05 -6.98 -7.65
C LEU A 187 16.40 -6.35 -7.96
N HIS A 188 16.48 -5.02 -7.84
CA HIS A 188 17.72 -4.28 -7.84
C HIS A 188 17.72 -3.16 -6.79
N THR A 189 18.93 -2.81 -6.32
CA THR A 189 19.16 -1.71 -5.39
C THR A 189 20.23 -0.76 -5.93
N ARG A 190 20.17 -0.46 -7.24
CA ARG A 190 21.18 0.37 -7.90
C ARG A 190 21.07 1.86 -7.59
N SER A 191 19.90 2.33 -7.18
CA SER A 191 19.78 3.71 -6.75
C SER A 191 20.42 3.88 -5.37
N LEU A 192 21.07 5.01 -5.13
CA LEU A 192 21.63 5.39 -3.82
C LEU A 192 20.54 5.54 -2.73
N ARG A 193 19.28 5.68 -3.14
CA ARG A 193 18.12 5.71 -2.23
C ARG A 193 17.65 4.33 -1.78
N TYR A 194 18.14 3.26 -2.41
CA TYR A 194 17.77 1.89 -2.10
C TYR A 194 18.87 1.24 -1.26
N GLY A 195 18.51 0.27 -0.46
CA GLY A 195 19.45 -0.44 0.37
C GLY A 195 18.83 -0.92 1.67
N LYS A 196 19.67 -1.11 2.66
CA LYS A 196 19.28 -1.59 3.99
C LYS A 196 18.54 -0.54 4.78
N LEU A 197 17.41 -0.91 5.37
CA LEU A 197 16.59 -0.04 6.20
C LEU A 197 17.08 -0.06 7.65
N ARG A 198 17.17 1.13 8.27
CA ARG A 198 17.60 1.34 9.64
C ARG A 198 16.94 2.58 10.24
N ASN A 199 17.11 2.81 11.54
CA ASN A 199 16.63 4.00 12.26
C ASN A 199 15.11 4.21 12.22
N GLY A 200 14.32 3.15 12.07
CA GLY A 200 12.88 3.28 11.90
C GLY A 200 12.06 2.08 12.33
N THR A 201 10.81 2.10 11.95
CA THR A 201 9.84 1.04 12.21
C THR A 201 9.11 0.60 10.94
N LEU A 202 8.81 -0.68 10.85
CA LEU A 202 8.01 -1.27 9.78
C LEU A 202 6.53 -1.29 10.19
N VAL A 203 5.69 -0.79 9.30
CA VAL A 203 4.23 -0.94 9.38
C VAL A 203 3.79 -1.80 8.21
N VAL A 204 3.06 -2.88 8.51
CA VAL A 204 2.54 -3.77 7.48
C VAL A 204 1.06 -3.45 7.28
N VAL A 205 0.70 -3.13 6.06
CA VAL A 205 -0.68 -2.94 5.60
C VAL A 205 -1.03 -4.04 4.59
N GLY A 206 -2.30 -4.34 4.44
CA GLY A 206 -2.72 -5.36 3.49
C GLY A 206 -2.38 -5.00 2.03
N GLY A 207 -2.38 -6.00 1.16
CA GLY A 207 -2.22 -5.77 -0.28
C GLY A 207 -3.27 -4.79 -0.80
N GLY A 208 -2.85 -3.79 -1.56
CA GLY A 208 -3.73 -2.71 -2.04
C GLY A 208 -3.90 -1.53 -1.08
N GLY A 209 -3.35 -1.59 0.15
CA GLY A 209 -3.42 -0.49 1.11
C GLY A 209 -2.56 0.73 0.75
N VAL A 210 -1.59 0.57 -0.14
CA VAL A 210 -0.76 1.67 -0.65
C VAL A 210 -1.13 1.96 -2.10
N VAL A 211 -1.39 3.22 -2.41
CA VAL A 211 -1.69 3.65 -3.78
C VAL A 211 -0.44 3.59 -4.64
N ARG A 212 -0.54 2.94 -5.82
CA ARG A 212 0.50 3.03 -6.84
C ARG A 212 0.55 4.45 -7.39
N GLY A 213 1.57 5.20 -7.04
CA GLY A 213 1.77 6.58 -7.42
C GLY A 213 3.16 6.81 -8.02
N ARG A 214 3.45 8.06 -8.32
CA ARG A 214 4.79 8.46 -8.78
C ARG A 214 5.77 8.65 -7.62
N ARG A 215 5.27 8.95 -6.43
CA ARG A 215 6.06 9.16 -5.22
C ARG A 215 5.76 8.06 -4.22
N HIS A 216 6.78 7.33 -3.87
CA HIS A 216 6.75 6.30 -2.83
C HIS A 216 7.68 6.62 -1.66
N VAL A 217 8.47 7.67 -1.80
CA VAL A 217 9.39 8.14 -0.76
C VAL A 217 9.19 9.63 -0.59
N TRP A 218 8.89 10.06 0.64
CA TRP A 218 8.74 11.48 0.99
C TRP A 218 9.16 11.71 2.44
N THR A 219 9.44 12.96 2.75
CA THR A 219 9.83 13.42 4.09
C THR A 219 8.71 14.24 4.69
N VAL A 220 8.39 13.98 5.95
CA VAL A 220 7.41 14.72 6.74
C VAL A 220 8.14 15.50 7.81
N THR A 221 7.89 16.81 7.87
CA THR A 221 8.35 17.63 8.98
C THR A 221 7.38 17.47 10.15
N THR A 222 7.87 16.88 11.25
CA THR A 222 7.04 16.58 12.40
C THR A 222 7.00 17.75 13.40
N ALA A 223 5.93 17.83 14.21
CA ALA A 223 5.71 18.92 15.14
C ALA A 223 6.82 19.03 16.22
N ALA A 224 7.31 17.91 16.72
CA ALA A 224 8.26 17.87 17.84
C ALA A 224 9.55 17.09 17.55
N GLY A 225 9.61 16.27 16.51
CA GLY A 225 10.68 15.29 16.32
C GLY A 225 11.65 15.57 15.17
N GLY A 226 11.49 16.67 14.44
CA GLY A 226 12.25 16.98 13.24
C GLY A 226 11.74 16.26 11.99
N GLU A 227 12.60 16.01 11.02
CA GLU A 227 12.22 15.39 9.76
C GLU A 227 12.18 13.85 9.88
N VAL A 228 11.14 13.24 9.32
CA VAL A 228 10.91 11.79 9.29
C VAL A 228 10.69 11.37 7.85
N ASP A 229 11.44 10.37 7.40
CA ASP A 229 11.32 9.81 6.06
C ASP A 229 10.33 8.65 6.07
N ILE A 230 9.47 8.63 5.07
CA ILE A 230 8.49 7.59 4.86
C ILE A 230 8.76 6.94 3.51
N VAL A 231 8.86 5.62 3.50
CA VAL A 231 8.96 4.79 2.31
C VAL A 231 7.76 3.87 2.25
N ALA A 232 6.87 4.10 1.30
CA ALA A 232 5.67 3.31 1.11
C ALA A 232 5.86 2.31 -0.04
N GLY A 233 6.10 1.05 0.30
CA GLY A 233 6.19 -0.03 -0.70
C GLY A 233 4.82 -0.38 -1.27
N VAL A 234 4.76 -0.57 -2.57
CA VAL A 234 3.54 -1.00 -3.28
C VAL A 234 3.03 -2.36 -2.75
N ASN A 235 3.92 -3.17 -2.19
CA ASN A 235 3.59 -4.45 -1.56
C ASN A 235 2.87 -4.32 -0.21
N GLY A 236 2.54 -3.10 0.24
CA GLY A 236 1.84 -2.87 1.49
C GLY A 236 2.74 -2.85 2.73
N TRP A 237 4.04 -2.75 2.56
CA TRP A 237 4.98 -2.49 3.64
C TRP A 237 5.37 -1.02 3.64
N ILE A 238 5.35 -0.38 4.79
CA ILE A 238 5.69 1.04 4.95
C ILE A 238 6.78 1.15 5.99
N TRP A 239 7.87 1.81 5.65
CA TRP A 239 8.97 2.10 6.54
C TRP A 239 8.91 3.56 6.95
N ILE A 240 8.99 3.82 8.24
CA ILE A 240 8.98 5.16 8.84
C ILE A 240 10.24 5.30 9.66
N ALA A 241 11.12 6.21 9.29
CA ALA A 241 12.43 6.37 9.92
C ALA A 241 12.80 7.84 10.13
N LYS A 242 13.70 8.08 11.08
CA LYS A 242 14.35 9.39 11.21
C LYS A 242 15.03 9.73 9.88
N SER A 243 14.81 10.96 9.38
CA SER A 243 15.52 11.44 8.19
C SER A 243 17.01 11.54 8.47
N THR A 244 17.79 10.96 7.57
CA THR A 244 19.26 11.02 7.59
C THR A 244 19.74 11.48 6.22
N SER A 245 20.87 12.18 6.18
CA SER A 245 21.45 12.64 4.91
C SER A 245 21.70 11.54 3.87
N ASN A 246 21.81 10.31 4.33
CA ASN A 246 22.06 9.10 3.51
C ASN A 246 20.85 8.17 3.46
N GLY A 247 19.68 8.58 3.97
CA GLY A 247 18.46 7.77 3.97
C GLY A 247 17.72 7.79 2.64
N PRO A 248 16.74 6.89 2.44
CA PRO A 248 15.92 6.83 1.22
C PRO A 248 15.19 8.13 0.88
N GLY A 249 14.87 8.96 1.90
CA GLY A 249 14.22 10.26 1.75
C GLY A 249 15.19 11.44 1.64
N GLY A 250 16.45 11.25 1.99
CA GLY A 250 17.50 12.29 1.95
C GLY A 250 17.77 12.75 0.52
N GLY A 251 16.88 13.58 -0.01
CA GLY A 251 16.99 14.18 -1.32
C GLY A 251 18.07 15.27 -1.33
N SER A 252 18.86 15.25 -2.36
CA SER A 252 19.94 16.17 -2.77
C SER A 252 19.51 17.64 -2.95
N GLU A 253 18.41 18.11 -2.37
CA GLU A 253 17.91 19.48 -2.59
C GLU A 253 18.43 20.52 -1.57
N LYS A 254 19.18 20.12 -0.55
CA LYS A 254 19.83 21.09 0.38
C LYS A 254 21.33 21.28 0.11
N ALA A 255 21.78 21.26 -1.14
CA ALA A 255 23.13 21.70 -1.51
C ALA A 255 23.16 23.20 -1.83
N GLY A 256 22.50 24.01 -1.00
CA GLY A 256 22.51 25.48 -1.09
C GLY A 256 22.80 26.10 0.26
N GLY A 257 23.99 25.90 0.81
CA GLY A 257 24.41 26.51 2.07
C GLY A 257 25.89 26.30 2.35
N ASP A 258 26.66 27.23 1.86
CA ASP A 258 27.95 27.75 2.38
C ASP A 258 28.99 26.72 2.88
N GLY A 259 30.08 26.60 2.11
CA GLY A 259 31.42 26.48 2.66
C GLY A 259 31.88 25.13 3.13
N LYS A 260 31.81 24.03 2.32
CA LYS A 260 32.80 22.96 2.47
C LYS A 260 33.55 22.69 1.17
N VAL A 261 34.78 23.06 1.27
CA VAL A 261 35.88 22.95 0.31
C VAL A 261 36.00 21.53 -0.22
N GLY A 262 35.83 21.38 -1.55
CA GLY A 262 36.62 20.46 -2.35
C GLY A 262 36.61 18.97 -2.02
N LEU A 263 35.54 18.40 -1.49
CA LEU A 263 35.38 16.96 -1.46
C LEU A 263 34.98 16.49 -2.86
N SER A 264 35.83 15.67 -3.47
CA SER A 264 35.58 15.04 -4.78
C SER A 264 34.24 14.30 -4.72
N ILE A 265 33.39 14.48 -5.73
CA ILE A 265 32.09 13.81 -5.89
C ILE A 265 32.22 12.28 -5.70
N THR A 266 33.33 11.70 -6.13
CA THR A 266 33.69 10.29 -5.94
C THR A 266 33.79 9.87 -4.47
N ARG A 267 34.33 10.70 -3.58
CA ARG A 267 34.45 10.39 -2.14
C ARG A 267 33.10 10.43 -1.43
N LEU A 268 32.22 11.35 -1.82
CA LEU A 268 30.86 11.40 -1.29
C LEU A 268 30.05 10.16 -1.68
N GLU A 269 30.23 9.65 -2.89
CA GLU A 269 29.61 8.42 -3.35
C GLU A 269 30.16 7.18 -2.63
N GLU A 270 31.46 7.15 -2.34
CA GLU A 270 32.10 6.04 -1.61
C GLU A 270 31.64 6.01 -0.14
N GLU A 271 31.65 7.12 0.57
CA GLU A 271 31.17 7.23 1.96
C GLU A 271 29.69 6.91 2.07
N SER A 272 28.85 7.36 1.12
CA SER A 272 27.44 7.04 1.10
C SER A 272 27.20 5.55 0.86
N SER A 273 28.00 4.90 0.01
CA SER A 273 27.84 3.49 -0.31
C SER A 273 28.21 2.56 0.84
N GLU A 274 29.22 2.91 1.66
CA GLU A 274 29.56 2.15 2.88
C GLU A 274 28.45 2.25 3.93
N GLY A 275 27.86 3.43 4.08
CA GLY A 275 26.73 3.65 5.00
C GLY A 275 25.47 2.85 4.68
N ILE A 276 25.25 2.54 3.40
CA ILE A 276 24.03 1.83 2.95
C ILE A 276 23.92 0.41 3.54
N TYR A 277 25.03 -0.28 3.74
CA TYR A 277 25.05 -1.66 4.26
C TYR A 277 25.29 -1.75 5.78
N SER A 278 25.47 -0.64 6.46
CA SER A 278 25.66 -0.62 7.91
C SER A 278 24.44 -1.18 8.64
N SER A 279 24.70 -2.04 9.64
CA SER A 279 23.66 -2.56 10.56
C SER A 279 23.49 -1.71 11.81
N VAL A 280 24.31 -0.66 11.97
CA VAL A 280 24.32 0.16 13.19
C VAL A 280 23.21 1.22 13.09
N ASN A 281 22.32 1.22 14.08
CA ASN A 281 21.31 2.27 14.21
C ASN A 281 21.92 3.50 14.91
N GLU A 282 21.53 4.67 14.44
CA GLU A 282 21.88 5.95 15.06
C GLU A 282 21.03 6.19 16.32
N HIS A 283 21.48 7.09 17.15
CA HIS A 283 20.67 7.55 18.28
C HIS A 283 19.47 8.36 17.79
N ILE A 284 18.27 7.95 18.19
CA ILE A 284 17.02 8.63 17.89
C ILE A 284 16.51 9.30 19.16
N SER A 285 16.20 10.59 19.10
CA SER A 285 15.66 11.33 20.23
C SER A 285 14.30 10.77 20.67
N PRO A 286 13.92 10.85 21.94
CA PRO A 286 12.60 10.40 22.39
C PRO A 286 11.44 11.12 21.67
N ALA A 287 11.61 12.42 21.33
CA ALA A 287 10.62 13.18 20.57
C ALA A 287 10.42 12.60 19.17
N THR A 288 11.50 12.36 18.42
CA THR A 288 11.42 11.72 17.09
C THR A 288 10.79 10.33 17.16
N ARG A 289 11.09 9.54 18.20
CA ARG A 289 10.46 8.19 18.36
C ARG A 289 8.95 8.29 18.56
N ARG A 290 8.48 9.29 19.32
CA ARG A 290 7.05 9.55 19.51
C ARG A 290 6.37 9.89 18.18
N GLU A 291 6.99 10.75 17.39
CA GLU A 291 6.45 11.13 16.07
C GLU A 291 6.44 9.96 15.08
N ILE A 292 7.50 9.14 15.06
CA ILE A 292 7.51 7.89 14.27
C ILE A 292 6.37 6.95 14.70
N ALA A 293 6.15 6.81 16.01
CA ALA A 293 5.06 5.98 16.53
C ALA A 293 3.67 6.56 16.18
N ARG A 294 3.51 7.90 16.24
CA ARG A 294 2.28 8.59 15.82
C ARG A 294 1.97 8.34 14.35
N LEU A 295 2.94 8.57 13.47
CA LEU A 295 2.79 8.29 12.03
C LEU A 295 2.44 6.82 11.77
N ALA A 296 3.08 5.89 12.48
CA ALA A 296 2.76 4.47 12.37
C ALA A 296 1.29 4.16 12.78
N GLN A 297 0.77 4.86 13.78
CA GLN A 297 -0.62 4.71 14.20
C GLN A 297 -1.59 5.36 13.20
N CYS A 298 -1.27 6.53 12.65
CA CYS A 298 -2.05 7.17 11.59
C CYS A 298 -2.19 6.22 10.39
N VAL A 299 -1.11 5.57 9.96
CA VAL A 299 -1.15 4.56 8.89
C VAL A 299 -2.07 3.40 9.26
N ARG A 300 -1.97 2.86 10.49
CA ARG A 300 -2.82 1.76 10.94
C ARG A 300 -4.30 2.18 11.02
N ALA A 301 -4.57 3.41 11.46
CA ALA A 301 -5.93 3.96 11.49
C ALA A 301 -6.50 4.09 10.08
N MET A 302 -5.75 4.63 9.12
CA MET A 302 -6.18 4.71 7.71
C MET A 302 -6.55 3.33 7.16
N VAL A 303 -5.70 2.34 7.38
CA VAL A 303 -5.93 0.97 6.89
C VAL A 303 -7.13 0.32 7.57
N ARG A 304 -7.32 0.53 8.88
CA ARG A 304 -8.49 0.01 9.62
C ARG A 304 -9.81 0.54 9.06
N TRP A 305 -9.83 1.76 8.59
CA TRP A 305 -10.98 2.40 7.97
C TRP A 305 -10.99 2.30 6.44
N ASN A 306 -10.16 1.38 5.91
CA ASN A 306 -10.07 1.09 4.47
C ASN A 306 -9.76 2.32 3.60
N VAL A 307 -8.99 3.24 4.14
CA VAL A 307 -8.48 4.41 3.43
C VAL A 307 -7.11 4.06 2.88
N PRO A 308 -6.89 4.19 1.57
CA PRO A 308 -5.59 3.90 0.97
C PRO A 308 -4.56 4.95 1.41
N VAL A 309 -3.33 4.47 1.64
CA VAL A 309 -2.22 5.32 2.09
C VAL A 309 -1.56 5.99 0.88
N ASP A 310 -1.62 7.31 0.86
CA ASP A 310 -0.91 8.17 -0.06
C ASP A 310 -0.23 9.34 0.70
N GLU A 311 0.68 10.06 0.06
CA GLU A 311 1.44 11.17 0.67
C GLU A 311 0.51 12.23 1.26
N ALA A 312 -0.46 12.71 0.46
CA ALA A 312 -1.39 13.75 0.87
C ALA A 312 -2.31 13.29 2.00
N GLY A 313 -2.85 12.06 1.90
CA GLY A 313 -3.72 11.48 2.91
C GLY A 313 -3.03 11.32 4.25
N LEU A 314 -1.82 10.77 4.25
CA LEU A 314 -1.08 10.55 5.49
C LEU A 314 -0.68 11.88 6.16
N ASN A 315 -0.25 12.88 5.39
CA ASN A 315 0.08 14.19 5.95
C ASN A 315 -1.13 14.87 6.58
N ALA A 316 -2.28 14.84 5.91
CA ALA A 316 -3.50 15.44 6.45
C ALA A 316 -4.01 14.71 7.72
N VAL A 317 -3.94 13.38 7.75
CA VAL A 317 -4.29 12.59 8.94
C VAL A 317 -3.31 12.86 10.08
N TYR A 318 -2.02 13.02 9.78
CA TYR A 318 -1.02 13.38 10.76
C TYR A 318 -1.30 14.77 11.37
N GLU A 319 -1.55 15.78 10.55
CA GLU A 319 -1.91 17.13 11.01
C GLU A 319 -3.19 17.12 11.85
N ALA A 320 -4.21 16.37 11.43
CA ALA A 320 -5.44 16.19 12.21
C ALA A 320 -5.15 15.56 13.58
N SER A 321 -4.23 14.59 13.66
CA SER A 321 -3.84 13.95 14.92
C SER A 321 -3.11 14.88 15.88
N VAL A 322 -2.31 15.81 15.34
CA VAL A 322 -1.63 16.84 16.14
C VAL A 322 -2.62 17.87 16.66
N ASN A 323 -3.55 18.30 15.82
CA ASN A 323 -4.58 19.28 16.21
C ASN A 323 -5.50 18.71 17.29
N GLU A 324 -5.94 17.47 17.16
CA GLU A 324 -6.77 16.83 18.19
C GLU A 324 -6.06 16.70 19.53
N GLU A 325 -4.75 16.44 19.52
CA GLU A 325 -3.97 16.41 20.75
C GLU A 325 -3.88 17.80 21.41
N LEU A 326 -3.68 18.86 20.62
CA LEU A 326 -3.65 20.22 21.12
C LEU A 326 -4.99 20.65 21.69
N GLU A 327 -6.12 20.26 21.06
CA GLU A 327 -7.48 20.49 21.57
C GLU A 327 -7.68 19.76 22.92
N ALA A 328 -7.30 18.48 23.02
CA ALA A 328 -7.43 17.70 24.25
C ALA A 328 -6.58 18.28 25.40
N MET A 329 -5.38 18.77 25.12
CA MET A 329 -4.55 19.44 26.13
C MET A 329 -5.14 20.78 26.57
N GLY A 330 -5.79 21.50 25.66
CA GLY A 330 -6.47 22.77 25.97
C GLY A 330 -7.65 22.56 26.92
N GLU A 331 -8.47 21.53 26.67
CA GLU A 331 -9.61 21.18 27.53
C GLU A 331 -9.17 20.74 28.94
N GLU A 332 -8.07 20.00 29.09
CA GLU A 332 -7.53 19.59 30.39
C GLU A 332 -7.02 20.80 31.20
N MET A 333 -6.49 21.83 30.56
CA MET A 333 -6.01 23.06 31.24
C MET A 333 -7.15 23.97 31.71
N GLU A 334 -8.33 23.94 31.08
CA GLU A 334 -9.48 24.74 31.50
C GLU A 334 -10.24 24.16 32.71
N VAL A 335 -10.13 22.84 32.95
CA VAL A 335 -10.88 22.15 34.01
C VAL A 335 -10.15 22.17 35.37
N ASP A 336 -8.82 22.21 35.38
CA ASP A 336 -8.03 22.14 36.60
C ASP A 336 -7.38 23.50 36.95
N GLY A 337 -8.13 24.30 37.69
CA GLY A 337 -7.59 25.53 38.32
C GLY A 337 -6.64 25.29 39.52
N GLU A 338 -6.20 24.09 39.77
CA GLU A 338 -5.23 23.69 40.78
C GLU A 338 -4.07 22.92 40.10
N GLY A 339 -2.88 23.36 40.31
CA GLY A 339 -1.64 23.03 39.62
C GLY A 339 -1.36 21.52 39.38
N PRO A 340 -0.40 21.21 38.51
CA PRO A 340 -0.26 19.88 37.90
C PRO A 340 0.11 18.84 38.95
N ALA A 341 -0.90 18.07 39.36
CA ALA A 341 -0.65 16.79 40.02
C ALA A 341 -0.02 15.85 38.99
N VAL A 342 1.24 15.52 39.19
CA VAL A 342 1.97 14.52 38.42
C VAL A 342 1.29 13.17 38.63
N HIS A 343 0.20 12.95 37.96
CA HIS A 343 -0.39 11.61 37.83
C HIS A 343 0.17 10.99 36.54
N GLY A 344 0.94 9.92 36.69
CA GLY A 344 1.55 9.10 35.65
C GLY A 344 0.53 8.39 34.74
N GLY A 345 -0.44 9.13 34.20
CA GLY A 345 -1.49 8.67 33.29
C GLY A 345 -1.31 9.15 31.84
N GLY A 346 -0.16 9.69 31.46
CA GLY A 346 0.12 10.23 30.13
C GLY A 346 0.14 9.25 28.94
N GLY A 347 -0.50 8.09 29.06
CA GLY A 347 -0.52 7.08 27.97
C GLY A 347 -1.65 7.20 26.97
N SER A 348 -2.70 7.96 27.29
CA SER A 348 -3.94 7.93 26.50
C SER A 348 -3.97 8.96 25.34
N ALA A 349 -3.36 10.12 25.52
CA ALA A 349 -3.47 11.22 24.55
C ALA A 349 -2.77 10.96 23.20
N TYR A 350 -1.72 10.15 23.19
CA TYR A 350 -0.94 9.85 21.98
C TYR A 350 -1.47 8.69 21.15
N TRP A 351 -2.53 8.02 21.61
CA TRP A 351 -2.98 6.77 20.99
C TRP A 351 -4.10 7.03 19.99
N VAL A 352 -3.80 6.89 18.69
CA VAL A 352 -4.76 7.03 17.57
C VAL A 352 -5.40 5.66 17.27
N ASP A 353 -6.31 5.16 18.14
CA ASP A 353 -7.01 3.89 17.94
C ASP A 353 -8.52 4.03 18.24
N GLY A 354 -9.31 3.05 17.79
CA GLY A 354 -10.75 3.01 18.04
C GLY A 354 -11.50 4.20 17.43
N GLU A 355 -12.44 4.76 18.18
CA GLU A 355 -13.28 5.91 17.74
C GLU A 355 -12.45 7.18 17.51
N ARG A 356 -11.43 7.38 18.32
CA ARG A 356 -10.49 8.52 18.14
C ARG A 356 -9.75 8.43 16.83
N GLY A 357 -9.26 7.24 16.46
CA GLY A 357 -8.65 7.00 15.16
C GLY A 357 -9.60 7.28 14.00
N ARG A 358 -10.88 6.95 14.16
CA ARG A 358 -11.91 7.28 13.17
C ARG A 358 -12.07 8.78 13.00
N LYS A 359 -12.23 9.52 14.11
CA LYS A 359 -12.39 10.98 14.11
C LYS A 359 -11.22 11.66 13.41
N VAL A 360 -9.98 11.26 13.74
CA VAL A 360 -8.76 11.79 13.13
C VAL A 360 -8.70 11.53 11.61
N VAL A 361 -9.02 10.30 11.18
CA VAL A 361 -9.06 9.96 9.74
C VAL A 361 -10.15 10.75 9.02
N GLU A 362 -11.35 10.85 9.58
CA GLU A 362 -12.44 11.66 9.00
C GLU A 362 -12.07 13.15 8.88
N MET A 363 -11.44 13.72 9.91
CA MET A 363 -10.96 15.11 9.87
C MET A 363 -9.90 15.32 8.79
N GLY A 364 -8.91 14.44 8.71
CA GLY A 364 -7.87 14.51 7.68
C GLY A 364 -8.44 14.38 6.26
N LEU A 365 -9.39 13.46 6.04
CA LEU A 365 -10.05 13.31 4.74
C LEU A 365 -10.91 14.53 4.37
N ARG A 366 -11.63 15.12 5.33
CA ARG A 366 -12.40 16.35 5.11
C ARG A 366 -11.50 17.51 4.70
N ALA A 367 -10.31 17.63 5.31
CA ALA A 367 -9.35 18.65 4.94
C ALA A 367 -8.87 18.53 3.47
N LEU A 368 -8.85 17.31 2.94
CA LEU A 368 -8.54 17.03 1.53
C LEU A 368 -9.75 17.10 0.59
N GLY A 369 -10.95 17.38 1.11
CA GLY A 369 -12.20 17.33 0.32
C GLY A 369 -12.60 15.93 -0.14
N ARG A 370 -12.02 14.88 0.45
CA ARG A 370 -12.39 13.48 0.21
C ARG A 370 -13.49 13.07 1.17
N LYS A 371 -14.56 12.44 0.66
CA LYS A 371 -15.68 11.92 1.46
C LYS A 371 -15.52 10.43 1.74
#